data_4f1c95178e902d18d262bfbb406383a1
#
_entry.id   4f1c95178e902d18d262bfbb406383a1
#
_cell.length_a   1.000
_cell.length_b   1.000
_cell.length_c   1.000
_cell.angle_alpha   90.00
_cell.angle_beta   90.00
_cell.angle_gamma   90.00
#
_symmetry.space_group_name_H-M   'P 1'
#
loop_
_entity.id
_entity.type
_entity.pdbx_description
1 polymer ?
#
loop_
_entity_poly.entity_id
_entity_poly.type
_entity_poly.pdbx_seq_one_letter_code
_entity_poly.pdbx_strand_id
1 'polypeptide(L)'
;MITWSQFSKEPLPDRNFTFWEWFYSILKITKEHLRPLWNDNLIHGFISRTETANILSQSSMGTFLLRFSDSEQGGLTVAWKGKSPDDNQAGCFMLQPFTAKDLSIRSLADRLNDLKNLTHLYPDTPKDMVFSKYYTPIGETTKTTTGYVKPVLVTCVPGYY
;
A
#
# COMPACT_ATOMS: atom_id res chain seq x y z
N MET A 1 20.08 -2.45 12.04
CA MET A 1 20.97 -3.40 11.37
C MET A 1 20.45 -4.82 11.59
N ILE A 2 20.40 -5.63 10.54
CA ILE A 2 19.93 -7.01 10.61
C ILE A 2 21.15 -7.93 10.67
N THR A 3 21.19 -8.84 11.63
CA THR A 3 22.26 -9.83 11.74
C THR A 3 22.08 -10.92 10.67
N TRP A 4 23.16 -11.67 10.37
CA TRP A 4 23.07 -12.79 9.43
C TRP A 4 22.06 -13.85 9.90
N SER A 5 21.98 -14.09 11.20
CA SER A 5 21.03 -15.01 11.78
C SER A 5 19.59 -14.55 11.59
N GLN A 6 19.32 -13.26 11.81
CA GLN A 6 18.00 -12.65 11.59
C GLN A 6 17.62 -12.60 10.11
N PHE A 7 18.60 -12.53 9.22
CA PHE A 7 18.34 -12.59 7.78
C PHE A 7 17.76 -13.93 7.35
N SER A 8 18.28 -15.04 7.86
CA SER A 8 17.97 -16.37 7.33
C SER A 8 17.35 -17.36 8.30
N LYS A 9 17.50 -17.18 9.60
CA LYS A 9 17.13 -18.21 10.59
C LYS A 9 16.26 -17.72 11.72
N GLU A 10 16.48 -16.52 12.22
CA GLU A 10 15.77 -15.99 13.38
C GLU A 10 14.70 -14.99 12.95
N PRO A 11 13.52 -15.02 13.58
CA PRO A 11 12.50 -14.00 13.35
C PRO A 11 13.02 -12.60 13.65
N LEU A 12 12.51 -11.60 12.92
CA LEU A 12 12.77 -10.20 13.22
C LEU A 12 12.15 -9.82 14.57
N PRO A 13 12.69 -8.78 15.25
CA PRO A 13 12.10 -8.33 16.52
C PRO A 13 10.61 -8.02 16.36
N ASP A 14 9.81 -8.53 17.30
CA ASP A 14 8.35 -8.40 17.33
C ASP A 14 7.63 -8.95 16.08
N ARG A 15 8.26 -9.88 15.36
CA ARG A 15 7.70 -10.54 14.18
C ARG A 15 7.85 -12.06 14.32
N ASN A 16 7.01 -12.79 13.57
CA ASN A 16 7.05 -14.24 13.49
C ASN A 16 7.69 -14.76 12.21
N PHE A 17 8.42 -13.91 11.50
CA PHE A 17 9.09 -14.25 10.25
C PHE A 17 10.51 -13.63 10.21
N THR A 18 11.41 -14.27 9.43
CA THR A 18 12.76 -13.76 9.20
C THR A 18 12.73 -12.64 8.14
N PHE A 19 13.83 -11.89 8.04
CA PHE A 19 13.97 -10.90 6.97
C PHE A 19 13.83 -11.55 5.58
N TRP A 20 14.42 -12.74 5.36
CA TRP A 20 14.36 -13.44 4.10
C TRP A 20 12.93 -13.85 3.75
N GLU A 21 12.17 -14.37 4.69
CA GLU A 21 10.77 -14.73 4.49
C GLU A 21 9.93 -13.50 4.10
N TRP A 22 10.16 -12.38 4.77
CA TRP A 22 9.50 -11.12 4.47
C TRP A 22 9.84 -10.63 3.06
N PHE A 23 11.14 -10.57 2.73
CA PHE A 23 11.62 -10.12 1.42
C PHE A 23 11.16 -11.05 0.29
N TYR A 24 11.21 -12.35 0.50
CA TYR A 24 10.73 -13.33 -0.47
C TYR A 24 9.24 -13.16 -0.75
N SER A 25 8.44 -12.92 0.27
CA SER A 25 7.00 -12.68 0.12
C SER A 25 6.71 -11.41 -0.68
N ILE A 26 7.53 -10.37 -0.51
CA ILE A 26 7.44 -9.14 -1.32
C ILE A 26 7.77 -9.43 -2.79
N LEU A 27 8.81 -10.18 -3.07
CA LEU A 27 9.15 -10.57 -4.44
C LEU A 27 8.02 -11.37 -5.08
N LYS A 28 7.41 -12.28 -4.33
CA LYS A 28 6.33 -13.12 -4.80
C LYS A 28 5.08 -12.31 -5.14
N ILE A 29 4.60 -11.46 -4.25
CA ILE A 29 3.43 -10.61 -4.51
C ILE A 29 3.69 -9.63 -5.66
N THR A 30 4.89 -9.09 -5.75
CA THR A 30 5.28 -8.19 -6.83
C THR A 30 5.24 -8.91 -8.17
N LYS A 31 5.80 -10.10 -8.24
CA LYS A 31 5.82 -10.91 -9.46
C LYS A 31 4.42 -11.30 -9.92
N GLU A 32 3.56 -11.71 -8.98
CA GLU A 32 2.24 -12.27 -9.30
C GLU A 32 1.17 -11.20 -9.54
N HIS A 33 1.23 -10.06 -8.84
CA HIS A 33 0.14 -9.09 -8.82
C HIS A 33 0.53 -7.65 -9.14
N LEU A 34 1.80 -7.26 -8.98
CA LEU A 34 2.23 -5.87 -9.01
C LEU A 34 3.24 -5.56 -10.11
N ARG A 35 3.64 -6.54 -10.91
CA ARG A 35 4.74 -6.41 -11.87
C ARG A 35 4.61 -5.22 -12.81
N PRO A 36 3.46 -4.99 -13.47
CA PRO A 36 3.34 -3.83 -14.35
C PRO A 36 3.49 -2.49 -13.62
N LEU A 37 2.89 -2.39 -12.43
CA LEU A 37 2.97 -1.19 -11.61
C LEU A 37 4.39 -0.96 -11.08
N TRP A 38 5.08 -2.01 -10.71
CA TRP A 38 6.48 -1.93 -10.29
C TRP A 38 7.37 -1.47 -11.44
N ASN A 39 7.19 -2.03 -12.63
CA ASN A 39 7.97 -1.67 -13.81
C ASN A 39 7.75 -0.22 -14.24
N ASP A 40 6.56 0.33 -14.00
CA ASP A 40 6.23 1.73 -14.27
C ASP A 40 6.65 2.68 -13.13
N ASN A 41 7.35 2.17 -12.10
CA ASN A 41 7.80 2.93 -10.94
C ASN A 41 6.66 3.59 -10.15
N LEU A 42 5.51 2.95 -10.08
CA LEU A 42 4.33 3.46 -9.37
C LEU A 42 4.29 3.03 -7.90
N ILE A 43 5.14 2.11 -7.50
CA ILE A 43 5.24 1.61 -6.12
C ILE A 43 6.49 2.18 -5.49
N HIS A 44 6.33 2.99 -4.44
CA HIS A 44 7.46 3.53 -3.68
C HIS A 44 8.24 2.38 -3.01
N GLY A 45 7.52 1.45 -2.43
CA GLY A 45 8.04 0.15 -1.99
C GLY A 45 8.68 0.18 -0.62
N PHE A 46 10.00 0.32 -0.60
CA PHE A 46 10.80 0.20 0.61
C PHE A 46 10.96 1.54 1.32
N ILE A 47 9.98 1.91 2.08
CA ILE A 47 9.97 3.13 2.89
C ILE A 47 9.35 2.81 4.25
N SER A 48 9.90 3.35 5.31
CA SER A 48 9.39 3.13 6.65
C SER A 48 8.06 3.88 6.89
N ARG A 49 7.35 3.46 7.92
CA ARG A 49 6.12 4.12 8.34
C ARG A 49 6.36 5.57 8.76
N THR A 50 7.44 5.81 9.50
CA THR A 50 7.82 7.14 9.96
C THR A 50 8.17 8.06 8.79
N GLU A 51 8.99 7.61 7.86
CA GLU A 51 9.34 8.39 6.68
C GLU A 51 8.12 8.68 5.80
N THR A 52 7.24 7.71 5.64
CA THR A 52 5.97 7.88 4.92
C THR A 52 5.15 9.01 5.54
N ALA A 53 4.99 9.00 6.87
CA ALA A 53 4.26 10.04 7.57
C ALA A 53 4.91 11.42 7.39
N ASN A 54 6.24 11.50 7.46
CA ASN A 54 6.97 12.75 7.26
C ASN A 54 6.78 13.30 5.84
N ILE A 55 6.91 12.47 4.83
CA ILE A 55 6.73 12.84 3.43
C ILE A 55 5.30 13.35 3.19
N LEU A 56 4.31 12.58 3.63
CA LEU A 56 2.91 12.91 3.37
C LEU A 56 2.44 14.11 4.18
N SER A 57 3.03 14.37 5.35
CA SER A 57 2.71 15.58 6.13
C SER A 57 3.01 16.87 5.37
N GLN A 58 4.03 16.84 4.51
CA GLN A 58 4.46 17.96 3.69
C GLN A 58 3.80 18.00 2.31
N SER A 59 3.03 16.99 1.98
CA SER A 59 2.37 16.87 0.67
C SER A 59 0.99 17.50 0.66
N SER A 60 0.43 17.67 -0.54
CA SER A 60 -0.95 18.14 -0.71
C SER A 60 -1.97 17.11 -0.25
N MET A 61 -3.17 17.56 0.08
CA MET A 61 -4.28 16.67 0.43
C MET A 61 -4.58 15.72 -0.74
N GLY A 62 -4.79 14.47 -0.42
CA GLY A 62 -5.05 13.42 -1.42
C GLY A 62 -3.79 12.81 -2.03
N THR A 63 -2.60 13.29 -1.69
CA THR A 63 -1.35 12.66 -2.11
C THR A 63 -1.18 11.33 -1.40
N PHE A 64 -0.84 10.29 -2.16
CA PHE A 64 -0.68 8.93 -1.63
C PHE A 64 0.59 8.27 -2.16
N LEU A 65 1.01 7.20 -1.51
CA LEU A 65 2.07 6.33 -1.98
C LEU A 65 1.76 4.87 -1.62
N LEU A 66 2.44 3.98 -2.30
CA LEU A 66 2.33 2.53 -2.11
C LEU A 66 3.62 2.01 -1.50
N ARG A 67 3.52 1.35 -0.36
CA ARG A 67 4.67 0.82 0.37
C ARG A 67 4.44 -0.64 0.77
N PHE A 68 5.51 -1.40 0.89
CA PHE A 68 5.42 -2.75 1.44
C PHE A 68 5.26 -2.68 2.96
N SER A 69 4.36 -3.50 3.48
CA SER A 69 4.16 -3.58 4.93
C SER A 69 5.37 -4.21 5.61
N ASP A 70 5.75 -3.65 6.75
CA ASP A 70 6.79 -4.21 7.62
C ASP A 70 6.21 -5.10 8.72
N SER A 71 4.90 -5.12 8.89
CA SER A 71 4.20 -5.92 9.90
C SER A 71 3.44 -7.12 9.33
N GLU A 72 3.15 -7.11 8.04
CA GLU A 72 2.44 -8.18 7.34
C GLU A 72 3.36 -8.80 6.29
N GLN A 73 3.54 -10.11 6.34
CA GLN A 73 4.36 -10.83 5.37
C GLN A 73 3.68 -10.83 4.01
N GLY A 74 4.31 -10.19 3.01
CA GLY A 74 3.76 -10.09 1.67
C GLY A 74 2.57 -9.15 1.52
N GLY A 75 2.55 -8.06 2.29
CA GLY A 75 1.50 -7.06 2.24
C GLY A 75 1.94 -5.76 1.58
N LEU A 76 1.03 -5.14 0.82
CA LEU A 76 1.20 -3.81 0.24
C LEU A 76 0.19 -2.86 0.86
N THR A 77 0.66 -1.72 1.36
CA THR A 77 -0.16 -0.71 2.04
C THR A 77 -0.26 0.56 1.21
N VAL A 78 -1.45 1.13 1.17
CA VAL A 78 -1.70 2.47 0.64
C VAL A 78 -1.65 3.47 1.80
N ALA A 79 -0.80 4.47 1.68
CA ALA A 79 -0.71 5.58 2.64
C ALA A 79 -1.04 6.88 1.94
N TRP A 80 -1.81 7.77 2.57
CA TRP A 80 -2.19 9.04 1.96
C TRP A 80 -2.36 10.15 2.99
N LYS A 81 -2.32 11.38 2.51
CA LYS A 81 -2.70 12.55 3.29
C LYS A 81 -4.19 12.80 3.13
N GLY A 82 -4.90 12.80 4.24
CA GLY A 82 -6.33 13.00 4.26
C GLY A 82 -6.79 13.78 5.49
N LYS A 83 -8.09 13.79 5.71
CA LYS A 83 -8.70 14.38 6.91
C LYS A 83 -9.35 13.28 7.73
N SER A 84 -9.22 13.40 9.03
CA SER A 84 -9.90 12.53 9.97
C SER A 84 -11.42 12.71 9.85
N PRO A 85 -12.20 11.64 9.82
CA PRO A 85 -13.65 11.75 9.82
C PRO A 85 -14.22 12.31 11.12
N ASP A 86 -13.49 12.21 12.23
CA ASP A 86 -13.99 12.58 13.54
C ASP A 86 -13.76 14.06 13.86
N ASP A 87 -12.58 14.58 13.58
CA ASP A 87 -12.18 15.95 13.95
C ASP A 87 -11.80 16.85 12.78
N ASN A 88 -11.92 16.31 11.55
CA ASN A 88 -11.58 17.01 10.30
C ASN A 88 -10.13 17.53 10.24
N GLN A 89 -9.25 17.01 11.08
CA GLN A 89 -7.84 17.38 11.07
C GLN A 89 -7.08 16.63 9.96
N ALA A 90 -6.13 17.33 9.34
CA ALA A 90 -5.25 16.73 8.35
C ALA A 90 -4.26 15.77 9.00
N GLY A 91 -4.04 14.62 8.37
CA GLY A 91 -3.10 13.63 8.87
C GLY A 91 -2.72 12.61 7.81
N CYS A 92 -1.78 11.76 8.17
CA CYS A 92 -1.40 10.60 7.37
C CYS A 92 -2.25 9.40 7.77
N PHE A 93 -2.81 8.73 6.78
CA PHE A 93 -3.63 7.53 6.96
C PHE A 93 -3.05 6.38 6.17
N MET A 94 -3.25 5.16 6.67
CA MET A 94 -2.86 3.93 5.98
C MET A 94 -4.01 2.95 6.02
N LEU A 95 -4.16 2.17 4.93
CA LEU A 95 -5.03 1.02 4.92
C LEU A 95 -4.33 -0.19 5.54
N GLN A 96 -5.11 -1.18 5.96
CA GLN A 96 -4.54 -2.49 6.24
C GLN A 96 -3.89 -3.03 4.97
N PRO A 97 -2.75 -3.74 5.11
CA PRO A 97 -2.03 -4.25 3.95
C PRO A 97 -2.89 -5.20 3.12
N PHE A 98 -2.82 -5.03 1.80
CA PHE A 98 -3.38 -5.98 0.84
C PHE A 98 -2.40 -7.13 0.65
N THR A 99 -2.88 -8.35 0.84
CA THR A 99 -2.11 -9.57 0.60
C THR A 99 -2.33 -10.08 -0.83
N ALA A 100 -1.59 -11.11 -1.23
CA ALA A 100 -1.81 -11.77 -2.52
C ALA A 100 -3.25 -12.25 -2.69
N LYS A 101 -3.87 -12.73 -1.61
CA LYS A 101 -5.26 -13.16 -1.62
C LYS A 101 -6.21 -11.99 -1.94
N ASP A 102 -6.00 -10.85 -1.32
CA ASP A 102 -6.81 -9.66 -1.58
C ASP A 102 -6.67 -9.20 -3.02
N LEU A 103 -5.44 -9.19 -3.54
CA LEU A 103 -5.16 -8.74 -4.90
C LEU A 103 -5.62 -9.75 -5.97
N SER A 104 -5.79 -11.02 -5.62
CA SER A 104 -6.38 -12.02 -6.51
C SER A 104 -7.90 -11.81 -6.67
N ILE A 105 -8.57 -11.24 -5.68
CA ILE A 105 -10.00 -10.92 -5.72
C ILE A 105 -10.23 -9.65 -6.55
N ARG A 106 -9.44 -8.62 -6.31
CA ARG A 106 -9.54 -7.34 -7.00
C ARG A 106 -8.15 -6.73 -7.18
N SER A 107 -7.83 -6.27 -8.37
CA SER A 107 -6.51 -5.71 -8.66
C SER A 107 -6.23 -4.46 -7.83
N LEU A 108 -4.96 -4.15 -7.61
CA LEU A 108 -4.55 -2.95 -6.88
C LEU A 108 -5.05 -1.68 -7.56
N ALA A 109 -4.92 -1.61 -8.90
CA ALA A 109 -5.37 -0.44 -9.67
C ALA A 109 -6.88 -0.18 -9.48
N ASP A 110 -7.70 -1.23 -9.52
CA ASP A 110 -9.14 -1.11 -9.31
C ASP A 110 -9.46 -0.68 -7.87
N ARG A 111 -8.72 -1.16 -6.88
CA ARG A 111 -8.86 -0.73 -5.49
C ARG A 111 -8.51 0.74 -5.32
N LEU A 112 -7.46 1.22 -5.99
CA LEU A 112 -7.11 2.64 -5.99
C LEU A 112 -8.17 3.49 -6.69
N ASN A 113 -8.78 2.98 -7.74
CA ASN A 113 -9.88 3.65 -8.42
C ASN A 113 -11.12 3.81 -7.52
N ASP A 114 -11.36 2.84 -6.66
CA ASP A 114 -12.47 2.91 -5.69
C ASP A 114 -12.25 3.98 -4.61
N LEU A 115 -11.02 4.33 -4.33
CA LEU A 115 -10.65 5.29 -3.28
C LEU A 115 -10.61 6.71 -3.87
N LYS A 116 -11.74 7.38 -3.87
CA LYS A 116 -11.90 8.71 -4.50
C LYS A 116 -11.16 9.83 -3.78
N ASN A 117 -10.79 9.63 -2.53
CA ASN A 117 -9.97 10.56 -1.76
C ASN A 117 -8.50 10.57 -2.17
N LEU A 118 -8.03 9.58 -2.93
CA LEU A 118 -6.68 9.54 -3.49
C LEU A 118 -6.67 10.30 -4.81
N THR A 119 -5.90 11.37 -4.90
CA THR A 119 -5.87 12.25 -6.08
C THR A 119 -4.56 12.21 -6.84
N HIS A 120 -3.43 12.21 -6.13
CA HIS A 120 -2.09 12.27 -6.71
C HIS A 120 -1.17 11.24 -6.10
N LEU A 121 -0.46 10.52 -6.98
CA LEU A 121 0.65 9.65 -6.55
C LEU A 121 1.85 10.54 -6.19
N TYR A 122 2.45 10.30 -5.04
CA TYR A 122 3.64 11.04 -4.62
C TYR A 122 4.75 10.97 -5.69
N PRO A 123 5.44 12.05 -6.03
CA PRO A 123 5.34 13.37 -5.38
C PRO A 123 4.16 14.25 -5.84
N ASP A 124 3.74 14.19 -7.09
CA ASP A 124 2.68 15.07 -7.62
C ASP A 124 2.14 14.58 -8.97
N THR A 125 1.91 13.29 -9.11
CA THR A 125 1.41 12.71 -10.36
C THR A 125 -0.07 12.40 -10.24
N PRO A 126 -0.96 12.93 -11.11
CA PRO A 126 -2.38 12.60 -11.05
C PRO A 126 -2.61 11.09 -11.13
N LYS A 127 -3.42 10.56 -10.22
CA LYS A 127 -3.68 9.12 -10.09
C LYS A 127 -4.14 8.49 -11.40
N ASP A 128 -5.14 9.07 -12.03
CA ASP A 128 -5.74 8.50 -13.23
C ASP A 128 -4.79 8.55 -14.45
N MET A 129 -3.84 9.47 -14.45
CA MET A 129 -2.85 9.55 -15.52
C MET A 129 -1.97 8.30 -15.61
N VAL A 130 -1.63 7.70 -14.46
CA VAL A 130 -0.69 6.57 -14.40
C VAL A 130 -1.37 5.22 -14.13
N PHE A 131 -2.55 5.22 -13.53
CA PHE A 131 -3.25 3.99 -13.18
C PHE A 131 -4.41 3.63 -14.10
N SER A 132 -4.97 4.57 -14.87
CA SER A 132 -6.19 4.33 -15.67
C SER A 132 -6.06 3.19 -16.67
N LYS A 133 -4.89 2.98 -17.23
CA LYS A 133 -4.61 1.87 -18.16
C LYS A 133 -4.70 0.49 -17.50
N TYR A 134 -4.66 0.45 -16.17
CA TYR A 134 -4.76 -0.79 -15.39
C TYR A 134 -6.16 -1.01 -14.81
N TYR A 135 -7.08 -0.04 -14.95
CA TYR A 135 -8.44 -0.20 -14.47
C TYR A 135 -9.19 -1.22 -15.31
N THR A 136 -9.99 -2.06 -14.65
CA THR A 136 -10.83 -3.01 -15.35
C THR A 136 -11.98 -2.27 -16.05
N PRO A 137 -12.22 -2.52 -17.35
CA PRO A 137 -13.33 -1.90 -18.07
C PRO A 137 -14.69 -2.20 -17.45
N ILE A 138 -15.58 -1.22 -17.45
CA ILE A 138 -16.90 -1.30 -16.78
C ILE A 138 -17.76 -2.48 -17.24
N GLY A 139 -17.59 -2.96 -18.47
CA GLY A 139 -18.34 -4.09 -19.00
C GLY A 139 -17.94 -5.47 -18.46
N GLU A 140 -16.78 -5.60 -17.82
CA GLU A 140 -16.25 -6.88 -17.33
C GLU A 140 -16.49 -7.11 -15.83
N THR A 141 -16.92 -6.09 -15.10
CA THR A 141 -17.08 -6.14 -13.65
C THR A 141 -18.41 -6.71 -13.16
N THR A 142 -19.33 -7.01 -14.05
CA THR A 142 -20.69 -7.42 -13.67
C THR A 142 -20.80 -8.80 -13.03
N LYS A 143 -19.71 -9.57 -12.97
CA LYS A 143 -19.75 -10.94 -12.42
C LYS A 143 -19.14 -11.09 -11.02
N THR A 144 -18.64 -10.03 -10.39
CA THR A 144 -17.87 -10.13 -9.15
C THR A 144 -18.37 -9.27 -8.00
N THR A 145 -19.69 -9.11 -7.89
CA THR A 145 -20.28 -8.37 -6.76
C THR A 145 -20.01 -9.01 -5.40
N THR A 146 -19.58 -10.27 -5.36
CA THR A 146 -19.29 -11.00 -4.12
C THR A 146 -17.84 -10.87 -3.64
N GLY A 147 -16.95 -10.25 -4.43
CA GLY A 147 -15.52 -10.15 -4.11
C GLY A 147 -15.07 -8.82 -3.51
N TYR A 148 -15.94 -7.84 -3.37
CA TYR A 148 -15.57 -6.54 -2.84
C TYR A 148 -15.44 -6.58 -1.32
N VAL A 149 -14.24 -6.32 -0.82
CA VAL A 149 -13.96 -6.17 0.61
C VAL A 149 -13.64 -4.71 0.88
N LYS A 150 -14.42 -4.07 1.76
CA LYS A 150 -14.19 -2.67 2.12
C LYS A 150 -12.84 -2.55 2.84
N PRO A 151 -11.93 -1.67 2.38
CA PRO A 151 -10.64 -1.48 3.04
C PRO A 151 -10.81 -1.00 4.48
N VAL A 152 -9.97 -1.54 5.38
CA VAL A 152 -9.94 -1.13 6.78
C VAL A 152 -8.92 -0.01 6.95
N LEU A 153 -9.36 1.11 7.51
CA LEU A 153 -8.53 2.28 7.75
C LEU A 153 -7.66 2.08 8.99
N VAL A 154 -6.37 2.27 8.84
CA VAL A 154 -5.40 2.31 9.94
C VAL A 154 -4.81 3.71 10.02
N THR A 155 -5.06 4.41 11.13
CA THR A 155 -4.55 5.76 11.32
C THR A 155 -3.04 5.74 11.57
N CYS A 156 -2.32 6.64 10.89
CA CYS A 156 -0.90 6.85 11.04
C CYS A 156 -0.68 8.31 11.46
N VAL A 157 -0.34 8.53 12.72
CA VAL A 157 -0.14 9.88 13.26
C VAL A 157 1.35 10.13 13.43
N PRO A 158 1.94 11.18 12.80
CA PRO A 158 3.35 11.49 12.95
C PRO A 158 3.74 11.68 14.42
N GLY A 159 4.87 11.08 14.82
CA GLY A 159 5.39 11.23 16.19
C GLY A 159 4.94 10.17 17.18
N TYR A 160 4.13 9.21 16.78
CA TYR A 160 3.59 8.15 17.68
C TYR A 160 4.01 6.74 17.26
N TYR A 161 5.26 6.58 16.84
CA TYR A 161 5.75 5.29 16.37
C TYR A 161 7.06 4.91 17.02
#